data_a7cc0fee6fbf9e29748adc7e5e905a0d
#
_entry.id   a7cc0fee6fbf9e29748adc7e5e905a0d
#
_cell.length_a   1.000
_cell.length_b   1.000
_cell.length_c   1.000
_cell.angle_alpha   90.00
_cell.angle_beta   90.00
_cell.angle_gamma   90.00
#
_symmetry.space_group_name_H-M   'P 1'
#
loop_
_entity.id
_entity.type
_entity.pdbx_description
1 polymer ?
#
loop_
_entity_poly.entity_id
_entity_poly.type
_entity_poly.pdbx_seq_one_letter_code
_entity_poly.pdbx_strand_id
1 'polypeptide(L)'
;MFSKVYSTTITGITAYVVTVEVDVGRGLPVFDMGGYLSTEVKEAKERVRIALRNSGYEQKPRRITVNISPADIHKYGTGFDLPIAIGILGAQDEVNMTAFEDMVIIGELSLDGTVNPVKGILPSVCEALQQGKKRCILPAENMAEGSVVKGME
;
A
#
# COMPACT_ATOMS: atom_id res chain seq x y z
N MET A 1 -14.61 9.29 3.11
CA MET A 1 -14.85 8.62 1.83
C MET A 1 -14.00 7.34 1.75
N PHE A 2 -14.37 6.47 0.85
CA PHE A 2 -13.75 5.15 0.71
C PHE A 2 -12.87 5.10 -0.54
N SER A 3 -11.74 4.42 -0.42
CA SER A 3 -10.89 4.07 -1.56
C SER A 3 -10.33 2.66 -1.37
N LYS A 4 -9.82 2.08 -2.45
CA LYS A 4 -9.09 0.82 -2.39
C LYS A 4 -7.95 0.81 -3.40
N VAL A 5 -6.85 0.18 -3.01
CA VAL A 5 -5.70 -0.12 -3.87
C VAL A 5 -5.27 -1.56 -3.62
N TYR A 6 -4.47 -2.08 -4.52
CA TYR A 6 -3.97 -3.45 -4.42
C TYR A 6 -2.49 -3.45 -4.08
N SER A 7 -2.08 -4.42 -3.30
CA SER A 7 -0.70 -4.63 -2.92
C SER A 7 -0.44 -6.14 -2.83
N THR A 8 0.68 -6.52 -2.28
CA THR A 8 1.04 -7.93 -2.09
C THR A 8 1.58 -8.17 -0.70
N THR A 9 1.43 -9.41 -0.25
CA THR A 9 2.12 -9.91 0.94
C THR A 9 2.79 -11.23 0.58
N ILE A 10 3.85 -11.60 1.30
CA ILE A 10 4.59 -12.83 1.05
C ILE A 10 4.59 -13.67 2.32
N THR A 11 4.23 -14.96 2.15
CA THR A 11 4.37 -15.97 3.18
C THR A 11 5.33 -17.04 2.66
N GLY A 12 6.51 -17.10 3.24
CA GLY A 12 7.57 -17.94 2.71
C GLY A 12 8.03 -17.47 1.33
N ILE A 13 7.79 -18.28 0.29
CA ILE A 13 8.08 -17.94 -1.11
C ILE A 13 6.84 -17.61 -1.92
N THR A 14 5.65 -17.67 -1.29
CA THR A 14 4.37 -17.45 -1.96
C THR A 14 3.90 -16.03 -1.77
N ALA A 15 3.62 -15.36 -2.88
CA ALA A 15 3.03 -14.02 -2.87
C ALA A 15 1.52 -14.10 -3.04
N TYR A 16 0.80 -13.20 -2.39
CA TYR A 16 -0.64 -13.03 -2.53
C TYR A 16 -0.96 -11.58 -2.84
N VAL A 17 -1.86 -11.36 -3.81
CA VAL A 17 -2.42 -10.03 -4.03
C VAL A 17 -3.48 -9.78 -2.96
N VAL A 18 -3.40 -8.65 -2.31
CA VAL A 18 -4.32 -8.24 -1.26
C VAL A 18 -4.93 -6.87 -1.59
N THR A 19 -6.06 -6.58 -0.98
CA THR A 19 -6.76 -5.31 -1.17
C THR A 19 -6.57 -4.44 0.07
N VAL A 20 -6.08 -3.24 -0.15
CA VAL A 20 -5.92 -2.21 0.89
C VAL A 20 -7.11 -1.28 0.78
N GLU A 21 -8.02 -1.37 1.74
CA GLU A 21 -9.24 -0.57 1.80
C GLU A 21 -9.04 0.56 2.80
N VAL A 22 -9.36 1.78 2.40
CA VAL A 22 -9.18 2.96 3.25
C VAL A 22 -10.48 3.76 3.29
N ASP A 23 -10.93 4.07 4.49
CA ASP A 23 -12.03 4.99 4.72
C ASP A 23 -11.55 6.17 5.53
N VAL A 24 -11.86 7.38 5.07
CA VAL A 24 -11.56 8.62 5.79
C VAL A 24 -12.88 9.30 6.07
N GLY A 25 -13.22 9.37 7.34
CA GLY A 25 -14.49 9.93 7.80
C GLY A 25 -14.32 11.01 8.83
N ARG A 26 -15.45 11.53 9.29
CA ARG A 26 -15.52 12.51 10.38
C ARG A 26 -15.47 11.78 11.72
N GLY A 27 -15.02 12.47 12.74
CA GLY A 27 -14.98 11.93 14.09
C GLY A 27 -13.68 12.24 14.80
N LEU A 28 -13.43 11.53 15.88
CA LEU A 28 -12.18 11.65 16.62
C LEU A 28 -11.00 11.27 15.71
N PRO A 29 -9.86 11.96 15.85
CA PRO A 29 -8.67 11.67 15.04
C PRO A 29 -8.04 10.35 15.48
N VAL A 30 -8.52 9.26 14.90
CA VAL A 30 -8.07 7.89 15.18
C VAL A 30 -7.62 7.26 13.87
N PHE A 31 -6.54 6.50 13.94
CA PHE A 31 -6.02 5.73 12.81
C PHE A 31 -6.03 4.25 13.20
N ASP A 32 -7.05 3.53 12.73
CA ASP A 32 -7.22 2.10 13.00
C ASP A 32 -6.80 1.26 11.80
N MET A 33 -6.14 0.15 12.06
CA MET A 33 -5.75 -0.83 11.04
C MET A 33 -6.20 -2.22 11.44
N GLY A 34 -6.74 -2.97 10.48
CA GLY A 34 -7.18 -4.36 10.68
C GLY A 34 -6.91 -5.22 9.46
N GLY A 35 -7.15 -6.55 9.59
CA GLY A 35 -7.00 -7.50 8.52
C GLY A 35 -5.92 -8.56 8.73
N TYR A 36 -5.67 -8.96 9.96
CA TYR A 36 -4.66 -9.97 10.31
C TYR A 36 -3.25 -9.50 9.95
N LEU A 37 -2.78 -8.50 10.67
CA LEU A 37 -1.55 -7.78 10.37
C LEU A 37 -0.42 -8.16 11.32
N SER A 38 0.79 -8.34 10.80
CA SER A 38 2.00 -8.44 11.61
C SER A 38 2.32 -7.10 12.28
N THR A 39 3.24 -7.12 13.24
CA THR A 39 3.64 -5.91 13.95
C THR A 39 4.21 -4.85 13.00
N GLU A 40 5.07 -5.24 12.07
CA GLU A 40 5.67 -4.28 11.12
C GLU A 40 4.63 -3.66 10.19
N VAL A 41 3.54 -4.38 9.86
CA VAL A 41 2.45 -3.79 9.07
C VAL A 41 1.68 -2.78 9.91
N LYS A 42 1.40 -3.08 11.18
CA LYS A 42 0.69 -2.16 12.08
C LYS A 42 1.47 -0.86 12.32
N GLU A 43 2.79 -0.91 12.28
CA GLU A 43 3.64 0.27 12.44
C GLU A 43 3.54 1.24 11.26
N ALA A 44 3.00 0.81 10.12
CA ALA A 44 2.85 1.64 8.93
C ALA A 44 2.09 2.94 9.20
N LYS A 45 1.12 2.93 10.12
CA LYS A 45 0.29 4.11 10.40
C LYS A 45 1.12 5.34 10.80
N GLU A 46 2.17 5.17 11.60
CA GLU A 46 3.03 6.29 12.00
C GLU A 46 3.89 6.79 10.84
N ARG A 47 4.49 5.86 10.09
CA ARG A 47 5.30 6.24 8.92
C ARG A 47 4.47 6.97 7.88
N VAL A 48 3.28 6.46 7.56
CA VAL A 48 2.37 7.04 6.58
C VAL A 48 1.91 8.43 6.99
N ARG A 49 1.46 8.57 8.24
CA ARG A 49 0.95 9.84 8.76
C ARG A 49 2.00 10.94 8.66
N ILE A 50 3.22 10.63 9.10
CA ILE A 50 4.30 11.60 9.11
C ILE A 50 4.83 11.88 7.70
N ALA A 51 4.96 10.84 6.87
CA ALA A 51 5.40 11.00 5.48
C ALA A 51 4.45 11.86 4.66
N LEU A 52 3.14 11.68 4.80
CA LEU A 52 2.14 12.52 4.13
C LEU A 52 2.25 13.98 4.56
N ARG A 53 2.37 14.23 5.86
CA ARG A 53 2.55 15.59 6.37
C ARG A 53 3.82 16.24 5.81
N ASN A 54 4.93 15.53 5.84
CA ASN A 54 6.21 16.05 5.35
C ASN A 54 6.28 16.16 3.83
N SER A 55 5.38 15.50 3.11
CA SER A 55 5.25 15.61 1.65
C SER A 55 4.32 16.75 1.23
N GLY A 56 3.82 17.55 2.17
CA GLY A 56 2.98 18.71 1.89
C GLY A 56 1.48 18.47 1.89
N TYR A 57 1.03 17.26 2.26
CA TYR A 57 -0.40 16.97 2.36
C TYR A 57 -0.89 17.30 3.77
N GLU A 58 -1.83 18.24 3.85
CA GLU A 58 -2.42 18.62 5.12
C GLU A 58 -3.23 17.48 5.72
N GLN A 59 -2.90 17.11 6.95
CA GLN A 59 -3.61 16.06 7.69
C GLN A 59 -4.59 16.70 8.67
N LYS A 60 -5.81 16.94 8.21
CA LYS A 60 -6.89 17.39 9.10
C LYS A 60 -7.27 16.28 10.08
N PRO A 61 -7.75 16.63 11.30
CA PRO A 61 -8.23 15.61 12.23
C PRO A 61 -9.38 14.82 11.61
N ARG A 62 -9.17 13.54 11.32
CA ARG A 62 -10.16 12.66 10.72
C ARG A 62 -10.01 11.26 11.26
N ARG A 63 -11.08 10.50 11.21
CA ARG A 63 -11.03 9.07 11.51
C ARG A 63 -10.58 8.34 10.25
N ILE A 64 -9.43 7.67 10.34
CA ILE A 64 -8.89 6.85 9.25
C ILE A 64 -9.02 5.39 9.66
N THR A 65 -9.63 4.59 8.80
CA THR A 65 -9.75 3.14 8.99
C THR A 65 -9.13 2.46 7.78
N VAL A 66 -8.17 1.58 8.03
CA VAL A 66 -7.51 0.77 7.00
C VAL A 66 -7.80 -0.69 7.27
N ASN A 67 -8.31 -1.40 6.27
CA ASN A 67 -8.50 -2.84 6.33
C ASN A 67 -7.78 -3.48 5.15
N ILE A 68 -6.93 -4.47 5.44
CA ILE A 68 -6.22 -5.21 4.38
C ILE A 68 -6.85 -6.59 4.27
N SER A 69 -7.59 -6.83 3.20
CA SER A 69 -8.31 -8.08 2.99
C SER A 69 -7.56 -9.00 2.02
N PRO A 70 -7.78 -10.32 2.07
CA PRO A 70 -8.72 -11.02 2.95
C PRO A 70 -8.18 -11.19 4.37
N ALA A 71 -9.08 -11.34 5.35
CA ALA A 71 -8.73 -11.39 6.76
C ALA A 71 -8.07 -12.70 7.20
N ASP A 72 -8.16 -13.75 6.39
CA ASP A 72 -7.57 -15.06 6.68
C ASP A 72 -6.12 -15.20 6.22
N ILE A 73 -5.61 -14.24 5.46
CA ILE A 73 -4.19 -14.19 5.05
C ILE A 73 -3.46 -13.23 5.99
N HIS A 74 -2.40 -13.74 6.64
CA HIS A 74 -1.54 -12.91 7.49
C HIS A 74 -0.66 -12.03 6.61
N LYS A 75 -0.67 -10.70 6.86
CA LYS A 75 0.10 -9.73 6.08
C LYS A 75 1.40 -9.41 6.79
N TYR A 76 2.48 -9.45 6.03
CA TYR A 76 3.85 -9.23 6.49
C TYR A 76 4.52 -8.12 5.68
N GLY A 77 5.59 -7.59 6.22
CA GLY A 77 6.50 -6.68 5.54
C GLY A 77 6.15 -5.21 5.72
N THR A 78 6.99 -4.36 5.15
CA THR A 78 6.89 -2.92 5.25
C THR A 78 6.37 -2.26 3.97
N GLY A 79 6.06 -3.05 2.95
CA GLY A 79 5.64 -2.55 1.63
C GLY A 79 4.24 -1.99 1.55
N PHE A 80 3.47 -2.03 2.63
CA PHE A 80 2.10 -1.48 2.66
C PHE A 80 2.06 0.03 2.90
N ASP A 81 3.17 0.64 3.28
CA ASP A 81 3.20 2.08 3.58
C ASP A 81 2.69 2.92 2.40
N LEU A 82 3.27 2.71 1.22
CA LEU A 82 2.91 3.48 0.03
C LEU A 82 1.46 3.25 -0.41
N PRO A 83 0.96 2.00 -0.53
CA PRO A 83 -0.45 1.78 -0.88
C PRO A 83 -1.41 2.39 0.14
N ILE A 84 -1.12 2.34 1.43
CA ILE A 84 -1.95 2.98 2.46
C ILE A 84 -1.97 4.50 2.25
N ALA A 85 -0.81 5.12 2.01
CA ALA A 85 -0.72 6.56 1.77
C ALA A 85 -1.53 6.97 0.54
N ILE A 86 -1.42 6.24 -0.56
CA ILE A 86 -2.20 6.50 -1.78
C ILE A 86 -3.69 6.31 -1.52
N GLY A 87 -4.07 5.28 -0.77
CA GLY A 87 -5.46 5.05 -0.38
C GLY A 87 -6.04 6.20 0.43
N ILE A 88 -5.27 6.75 1.37
CA ILE A 88 -5.69 7.92 2.15
C ILE A 88 -5.89 9.13 1.24
N LEU A 89 -4.94 9.41 0.35
CA LEU A 89 -5.05 10.52 -0.60
C LEU A 89 -6.25 10.35 -1.53
N GLY A 90 -6.53 9.12 -1.97
CA GLY A 90 -7.71 8.83 -2.78
C GLY A 90 -9.01 9.05 -2.03
N ALA A 91 -9.07 8.62 -0.77
CA ALA A 91 -10.26 8.83 0.08
C ALA A 91 -10.48 10.31 0.41
N GLN A 92 -9.44 11.15 0.31
CA GLN A 92 -9.49 12.59 0.50
C GLN A 92 -9.64 13.37 -0.82
N ASP A 93 -9.85 12.68 -1.94
CA ASP A 93 -9.94 13.26 -3.29
C ASP A 93 -8.68 14.03 -3.75
N GLU A 94 -7.53 13.72 -3.18
CA GLU A 94 -6.27 14.33 -3.60
C GLU A 94 -5.68 13.66 -4.85
N VAL A 95 -6.07 12.41 -5.12
CA VAL A 95 -5.66 11.66 -6.31
C VAL A 95 -6.84 10.94 -6.94
N ASN A 96 -6.80 10.77 -8.26
CA ASN A 96 -7.85 10.05 -8.99
C ASN A 96 -7.58 8.53 -8.93
N MET A 97 -8.44 7.81 -8.23
CA MET A 97 -8.27 6.38 -7.97
C MET A 97 -8.49 5.49 -9.20
N THR A 98 -9.16 5.99 -10.25
CA THR A 98 -9.32 5.22 -11.49
C THR A 98 -7.97 4.83 -12.13
N ALA A 99 -6.95 5.64 -11.93
CA ALA A 99 -5.62 5.37 -12.46
C ALA A 99 -4.96 4.14 -11.82
N PHE A 100 -5.45 3.68 -10.67
CA PHE A 100 -4.81 2.61 -9.89
C PHE A 100 -5.57 1.27 -9.92
N GLU A 101 -6.66 1.17 -10.69
CA GLU A 101 -7.54 -0.02 -10.66
C GLU A 101 -6.85 -1.30 -11.13
N ASP A 102 -5.90 -1.20 -12.06
CA ASP A 102 -5.16 -2.33 -12.60
C ASP A 102 -3.71 -2.40 -12.09
N MET A 103 -3.43 -1.69 -11.01
CA MET A 103 -2.09 -1.61 -10.43
C MET A 103 -1.96 -2.34 -9.13
N VAL A 104 -0.77 -2.89 -8.90
CA VAL A 104 -0.27 -3.27 -7.57
C VAL A 104 0.74 -2.20 -7.15
N ILE A 105 0.66 -1.76 -5.91
CA ILE A 105 1.48 -0.70 -5.35
C ILE A 105 2.23 -1.25 -4.15
N ILE A 106 3.55 -1.12 -4.15
CA ILE A 106 4.41 -1.63 -3.09
C ILE A 106 5.49 -0.59 -2.77
N GLY A 107 5.70 -0.30 -1.50
CA GLY A 107 6.79 0.59 -1.09
C GLY A 107 6.77 0.87 0.40
N GLU A 108 7.95 0.97 0.99
CA GLU A 108 8.14 1.42 2.36
C GLU A 108 8.39 2.93 2.36
N LEU A 109 7.86 3.65 3.33
CA LEU A 109 8.07 5.09 3.45
C LEU A 109 8.97 5.43 4.62
N SER A 110 9.94 6.30 4.36
CA SER A 110 10.64 7.05 5.40
C SER A 110 9.77 8.23 5.85
N LEU A 111 10.06 8.79 7.01
CA LEU A 111 9.28 9.89 7.57
C LEU A 111 9.32 11.16 6.69
N ASP A 112 10.34 11.30 5.86
CA ASP A 112 10.46 12.43 4.90
C ASP A 112 9.69 12.21 3.59
N GLY A 113 9.03 11.06 3.44
CA GLY A 113 8.28 10.70 2.23
C GLY A 113 9.09 9.93 1.20
N THR A 114 10.37 9.65 1.43
CA THR A 114 11.19 8.82 0.53
C THR A 114 10.61 7.41 0.46
N VAL A 115 10.52 6.86 -0.75
CA VAL A 115 10.08 5.48 -0.97
C VAL A 115 11.30 4.56 -0.96
N ASN A 116 11.37 3.69 0.03
CA ASN A 116 12.49 2.78 0.24
C ASN A 116 12.24 1.43 -0.44
N PRO A 117 13.32 0.73 -0.84
CA PRO A 117 13.19 -0.61 -1.44
C PRO A 117 12.63 -1.62 -0.43
N VAL A 118 11.98 -2.65 -0.97
CA VAL A 118 11.40 -3.74 -0.18
C VAL A 118 11.86 -5.08 -0.74
N LYS A 119 11.73 -6.14 0.08
CA LYS A 119 12.02 -7.51 -0.32
C LYS A 119 10.82 -8.15 -0.99
N GLY A 120 11.08 -9.15 -1.83
CA GLY A 120 10.00 -9.96 -2.41
C GLY A 120 9.31 -9.35 -3.62
N ILE A 121 9.97 -8.45 -4.33
CA ILE A 121 9.39 -7.79 -5.50
C ILE A 121 9.13 -8.77 -6.64
N LEU A 122 10.09 -9.65 -6.96
CA LEU A 122 9.93 -10.55 -8.09
C LEU A 122 8.71 -11.48 -7.93
N PRO A 123 8.54 -12.23 -6.82
CA PRO A 123 7.35 -13.05 -6.65
C PRO A 123 6.06 -12.21 -6.58
N SER A 124 6.11 -11.01 -6.02
CA SER A 124 4.97 -10.10 -5.97
C SER A 124 4.50 -9.67 -7.34
N VAL A 125 5.41 -9.27 -8.21
CA VAL A 125 5.08 -8.83 -9.58
C VAL A 125 4.57 -10.01 -10.41
N CYS A 126 5.18 -11.19 -10.27
CA CYS A 126 4.70 -12.40 -10.95
C CYS A 126 3.26 -12.74 -10.56
N GLU A 127 2.94 -12.72 -9.26
CA GLU A 127 1.60 -13.02 -8.80
C GLU A 127 0.60 -11.95 -9.23
N ALA A 128 0.98 -10.68 -9.19
CA ALA A 128 0.14 -9.59 -9.67
C ALA A 128 -0.26 -9.79 -11.14
N LEU A 129 0.70 -10.17 -11.97
CA LEU A 129 0.43 -10.45 -13.39
C LEU A 129 -0.54 -11.62 -13.56
N GLN A 130 -0.38 -12.71 -12.79
CA GLN A 130 -1.28 -13.85 -12.82
C GLN A 130 -2.71 -13.47 -12.41
N GLN A 131 -2.86 -12.51 -11.51
CA GLN A 131 -4.16 -12.02 -11.06
C GLN A 131 -4.75 -10.94 -11.99
N GLY A 132 -4.14 -10.70 -13.14
CA GLY A 132 -4.67 -9.79 -14.15
C GLY A 132 -4.26 -8.33 -13.97
N LYS A 133 -3.35 -8.03 -13.08
CA LYS A 133 -2.82 -6.67 -12.94
C LYS A 133 -1.81 -6.43 -14.06
N LYS A 134 -1.88 -5.26 -14.68
CA LYS A 134 -1.06 -4.94 -15.86
C LYS A 134 0.08 -3.98 -15.55
N ARG A 135 -0.01 -3.28 -14.44
CA ARG A 135 0.97 -2.26 -14.04
C ARG A 135 1.30 -2.41 -12.57
N CYS A 136 2.48 -1.95 -12.19
CA CYS A 136 2.86 -1.87 -10.80
C CYS A 136 3.65 -0.60 -10.52
N ILE A 137 3.52 -0.08 -9.30
CA ILE A 137 4.33 1.01 -8.78
C ILE A 137 5.25 0.41 -7.73
N LEU A 138 6.54 0.54 -7.96
CA LEU A 138 7.58 -0.03 -7.12
C LEU A 138 8.57 1.05 -6.68
N PRO A 139 9.29 0.84 -5.58
CA PRO A 139 10.44 1.69 -5.27
C PRO A 139 11.44 1.69 -6.42
N ALA A 140 12.04 2.84 -6.71
CA ALA A 140 12.98 2.99 -7.82
C ALA A 140 14.13 1.98 -7.75
N GLU A 141 14.61 1.69 -6.56
CA GLU A 141 15.71 0.73 -6.35
C GLU A 141 15.31 -0.72 -6.66
N ASN A 142 14.01 -1.03 -6.73
CA ASN A 142 13.51 -2.36 -7.08
C ASN A 142 13.14 -2.48 -8.57
N MET A 143 13.29 -1.44 -9.36
CA MET A 143 12.84 -1.45 -10.76
C MET A 143 13.56 -2.48 -11.61
N ALA A 144 14.86 -2.68 -11.41
CA ALA A 144 15.63 -3.67 -12.16
C ALA A 144 15.10 -5.10 -11.90
N GLU A 145 14.73 -5.40 -10.65
CA GLU A 145 14.15 -6.70 -10.28
C GLU A 145 12.75 -6.90 -10.88
N GLY A 146 11.91 -5.89 -10.79
CA GLY A 146 10.52 -5.97 -11.27
C GLY A 146 10.42 -6.00 -12.79
N SER A 147 11.32 -5.32 -13.50
CA SER A 147 11.26 -5.18 -14.95
C SER A 147 11.60 -6.46 -15.72
N VAL A 148 12.11 -7.51 -15.06
CA VAL A 148 12.37 -8.79 -15.71
C VAL A 148 11.08 -9.57 -15.98
N VAL A 149 9.97 -9.21 -15.36
CA VAL A 149 8.68 -9.87 -15.55
C VAL A 149 8.02 -9.33 -16.81
N LYS A 150 7.91 -10.19 -17.83
CA LYS A 150 7.27 -9.82 -19.12
C LYS A 150 5.76 -9.69 -18.96
N GLY A 151 5.20 -8.65 -19.56
CA GLY A 151 3.76 -8.37 -19.51
C GLY A 151 3.33 -7.42 -18.41
N MET A 152 4.24 -7.03 -17.53
CA MET A 152 4.00 -6.04 -16.48
C MET A 152 4.64 -4.71 -16.86
N GLU A 153 3.89 -3.64 -16.71
CA GLU A 153 4.33 -2.24 -16.90
C GLU A 153 4.62 -1.56 -15.56
#